data_732822d7ea7244c9ec4b916e9c249520
#
_entry.id   732822d7ea7244c9ec4b916e9c249520
#
_cell.length_a   1.000
_cell.length_b   1.000
_cell.length_c   1.000
_cell.angle_alpha   90.00
_cell.angle_beta   90.00
_cell.angle_gamma   90.00
#
_symmetry.space_group_name_H-M   'P 1'
#
loop_
_entity.id
_entity.type
_entity.pdbx_description
1 polymer ?
#
loop_
_entity_poly.entity_id
_entity_poly.type
_entity_poly.pdbx_seq_one_letter_code
_entity_poly.pdbx_strand_id
1 'polypeptide(L)'
;MAGDPASDPHSVVATIQPAITLLGLGIGAALASRALRLNPIVGYLGLGFALSGLGMAQLFNGPLVAAMAEAGVMFLLFNLGLHFSLGRIRAEAGNIFGFGSLQMLVAGGAFAGLFAAFGLPLAFAVIAGFAMGLSSTAVVIGLVRERGQEDCPVGRAAQSILIFQDIAAILLLVAAGALASGGALLPELGMAGAKALAAFAIAVLFARYLTEPLFGLIARAGTTEVYTATALFIALAAGWATGMAGLSLTLGAFLGGMAVADSRYRILVQTEIDAFRGLFLSFFFISVGLSINPALLIEDWLLVLGVTIALITLKCALNVAAGLVNRWSVPGSIQLGFLLGQGSEFALVLLALPAVAGLAEPRLVAALVAAIAISLAVTPAISNIGRKLAGRLRAGPPDAKLAGDDAPVLIIGMLPAGRAVADALEFNDIGYLALEADHDRFQMALADGYHVHRANPADPRSWDA
;
A
#
# COMPACT_ATOMS: atom_id res chain seq x y z
N MET A 1 -8.12 52.66 13.69
CA MET A 1 -7.22 51.48 13.88
C MET A 1 -8.11 50.26 13.87
N ALA A 2 -8.24 49.59 12.74
CA ALA A 2 -8.89 48.30 12.67
C ALA A 2 -7.92 47.28 13.26
N GLY A 3 -8.30 46.62 14.36
CA GLY A 3 -7.50 45.60 15.01
C GLY A 3 -7.22 44.47 14.00
N ASP A 4 -5.99 43.99 13.99
CA ASP A 4 -5.57 42.86 13.20
C ASP A 4 -6.47 41.64 13.54
N PRO A 5 -7.23 41.07 12.61
CA PRO A 5 -8.13 39.95 12.88
C PRO A 5 -7.39 38.69 13.39
N ALA A 6 -6.04 38.64 13.26
CA ALA A 6 -5.20 37.57 13.79
C ALA A 6 -4.99 37.65 15.32
N SER A 7 -5.38 38.75 16.00
CA SER A 7 -5.16 38.97 17.42
C SER A 7 -6.36 38.67 18.32
N ASP A 8 -7.52 38.27 17.75
CA ASP A 8 -8.71 37.90 18.53
C ASP A 8 -8.58 36.41 18.98
N PRO A 9 -8.47 36.12 20.28
CA PRO A 9 -8.42 34.77 20.83
C PRO A 9 -9.59 33.89 20.36
N HIS A 10 -10.75 34.45 20.12
CA HIS A 10 -11.91 33.73 19.62
C HIS A 10 -11.74 33.26 18.18
N SER A 11 -11.04 34.01 17.33
CA SER A 11 -10.75 33.62 15.95
C SER A 11 -9.76 32.45 15.88
N VAL A 12 -8.74 32.44 16.74
CA VAL A 12 -7.78 31.35 16.86
C VAL A 12 -8.45 30.07 17.36
N VAL A 13 -9.27 30.17 18.41
CA VAL A 13 -10.02 29.02 18.94
C VAL A 13 -10.96 28.44 17.89
N ALA A 14 -11.70 29.28 17.17
CA ALA A 14 -12.62 28.84 16.12
C ALA A 14 -11.88 28.10 14.97
N THR A 15 -10.64 28.53 14.65
CA THR A 15 -9.83 27.90 13.61
C THR A 15 -9.26 26.54 14.05
N ILE A 16 -8.89 26.41 15.33
CA ILE A 16 -8.24 25.17 15.84
C ILE A 16 -9.28 24.13 16.28
N GLN A 17 -10.46 24.56 16.74
CA GLN A 17 -11.50 23.68 17.29
C GLN A 17 -11.87 22.51 16.36
N PRO A 18 -12.09 22.67 15.04
CA PRO A 18 -12.40 21.55 14.15
C PRO A 18 -11.27 20.52 14.11
N ALA A 19 -10.01 20.98 14.08
CA ALA A 19 -8.84 20.09 14.03
C ALA A 19 -8.70 19.28 15.34
N ILE A 20 -8.84 19.93 16.50
CA ILE A 20 -8.81 19.24 17.80
C ILE A 20 -9.94 18.21 17.91
N THR A 21 -11.15 18.59 17.48
CA THR A 21 -12.30 17.68 17.49
C THR A 21 -12.07 16.46 16.62
N LEU A 22 -11.59 16.66 15.36
CA LEU A 22 -11.27 15.55 14.46
C LEU A 22 -10.13 14.68 15.00
N LEU A 23 -9.13 15.26 15.64
CA LEU A 23 -8.07 14.51 16.28
C LEU A 23 -8.62 13.59 17.39
N GLY A 24 -9.46 14.11 18.27
CA GLY A 24 -10.09 13.34 19.34
C GLY A 24 -10.95 12.20 18.80
N LEU A 25 -11.81 12.50 17.83
CA LEU A 25 -12.65 11.51 17.16
C LEU A 25 -11.80 10.48 16.39
N GLY A 26 -10.72 10.92 15.74
CA GLY A 26 -9.76 10.06 15.04
C GLY A 26 -9.08 9.06 15.97
N ILE A 27 -8.68 9.49 17.18
CA ILE A 27 -8.14 8.58 18.21
C ILE A 27 -9.21 7.53 18.57
N GLY A 28 -10.46 7.93 18.78
CA GLY A 28 -11.56 7.01 19.04
C GLY A 28 -11.76 6.00 17.90
N ALA A 29 -11.74 6.47 16.64
CA ALA A 29 -11.86 5.61 15.47
C ALA A 29 -10.70 4.61 15.34
N ALA A 30 -9.47 5.05 15.63
CA ALA A 30 -8.29 4.16 15.64
C ALA A 30 -8.40 3.06 16.70
N LEU A 31 -8.83 3.41 17.92
CA LEU A 31 -9.04 2.45 19.00
C LEU A 31 -10.15 1.44 18.66
N ALA A 32 -11.27 1.92 18.11
CA ALA A 32 -12.37 1.08 17.66
C ALA A 32 -11.92 0.12 16.54
N SER A 33 -11.19 0.62 15.55
CA SER A 33 -10.64 -0.20 14.46
C SER A 33 -9.72 -1.29 15.00
N ARG A 34 -8.85 -0.95 15.95
CA ARG A 34 -7.94 -1.92 16.58
C ARG A 34 -8.70 -2.99 17.36
N ALA A 35 -9.75 -2.61 18.10
CA ALA A 35 -10.61 -3.55 18.82
C ALA A 35 -11.34 -4.51 17.87
N LEU A 36 -11.74 -4.02 16.69
CA LEU A 36 -12.38 -4.81 15.63
C LEU A 36 -11.38 -5.55 14.73
N ARG A 37 -10.08 -5.43 14.98
CA ARG A 37 -9.00 -5.98 14.14
C ARG A 37 -9.03 -5.48 12.69
N LEU A 38 -9.48 -4.25 12.50
CA LEU A 38 -9.51 -3.56 11.20
C LEU A 38 -8.29 -2.66 11.06
N ASN A 39 -7.94 -2.37 9.79
CA ASN A 39 -6.94 -1.34 9.51
C ASN A 39 -7.46 0.03 9.96
N PRO A 40 -6.67 0.87 10.67
CA PRO A 40 -7.08 2.21 11.11
C PRO A 40 -7.60 3.11 9.98
N ILE A 41 -7.09 2.95 8.76
CA ILE A 41 -7.56 3.69 7.56
C ILE A 41 -9.07 3.51 7.36
N VAL A 42 -9.58 2.29 7.55
CA VAL A 42 -11.02 1.99 7.44
C VAL A 42 -11.83 2.73 8.49
N GLY A 43 -11.29 2.81 9.72
CA GLY A 43 -11.93 3.55 10.81
C GLY A 43 -11.98 5.06 10.55
N TYR A 44 -10.90 5.63 10.02
CA TYR A 44 -10.84 7.05 9.66
C TYR A 44 -11.83 7.40 8.54
N LEU A 45 -11.86 6.60 7.47
CA LEU A 45 -12.83 6.75 6.38
C LEU A 45 -14.27 6.59 6.90
N GLY A 46 -14.52 5.56 7.72
CA GLY A 46 -15.83 5.32 8.31
C GLY A 46 -16.29 6.44 9.24
N LEU A 47 -15.37 7.02 10.03
CA LEU A 47 -15.66 8.21 10.86
C LEU A 47 -16.05 9.41 9.99
N GLY A 48 -15.25 9.72 8.96
CA GLY A 48 -15.55 10.82 8.03
C GLY A 48 -16.91 10.64 7.35
N PHE A 49 -17.20 9.44 6.88
CA PHE A 49 -18.47 9.07 6.29
C PHE A 49 -19.65 9.23 7.28
N ALA A 50 -19.50 8.80 8.54
CA ALA A 50 -20.52 8.95 9.57
C ALA A 50 -20.78 10.42 9.89
N LEU A 51 -19.75 11.24 10.02
CA LEU A 51 -19.86 12.69 10.24
C LEU A 51 -20.56 13.38 9.06
N SER A 52 -20.27 12.95 7.81
CA SER A 52 -20.97 13.43 6.62
C SER A 52 -22.46 13.08 6.67
N GLY A 53 -22.81 11.86 7.09
CA GLY A 53 -24.18 11.40 7.26
C GLY A 53 -24.97 12.14 8.33
N LEU A 54 -24.29 12.65 9.34
CA LEU A 54 -24.87 13.51 10.38
C LEU A 54 -25.00 14.98 9.94
N GLY A 55 -24.62 15.33 8.70
CA GLY A 55 -24.65 16.70 8.20
C GLY A 55 -23.56 17.60 8.77
N MET A 56 -22.54 17.02 9.41
CA MET A 56 -21.48 17.77 10.11
C MET A 56 -20.28 18.09 9.22
N ALA A 57 -20.27 17.68 7.96
CA ALA A 57 -19.12 17.85 7.05
C ALA A 57 -18.65 19.31 6.96
N GLN A 58 -19.59 20.26 6.95
CA GLN A 58 -19.28 21.70 6.85
C GLN A 58 -18.50 22.23 8.07
N LEU A 59 -18.65 21.63 9.24
CA LEU A 59 -17.95 22.04 10.47
C LEU A 59 -16.44 21.77 10.38
N PHE A 60 -16.04 20.85 9.49
CA PHE A 60 -14.66 20.39 9.36
C PHE A 60 -13.98 20.82 8.04
N ASN A 61 -14.67 21.59 7.19
CA ASN A 61 -14.12 22.14 5.94
C ASN A 61 -13.28 23.42 6.16
N GLY A 62 -12.44 23.41 7.20
CA GLY A 62 -11.57 24.54 7.50
C GLY A 62 -10.19 24.43 6.84
N PRO A 63 -9.51 25.58 6.57
CA PRO A 63 -8.19 25.59 5.92
C PRO A 63 -7.13 24.83 6.73
N LEU A 64 -7.22 24.82 8.05
CA LEU A 64 -6.30 24.09 8.92
C LEU A 64 -6.46 22.56 8.73
N VAL A 65 -7.70 22.07 8.68
CA VAL A 65 -7.98 20.63 8.46
C VAL A 65 -7.49 20.20 7.08
N ALA A 66 -7.72 21.02 6.06
CA ALA A 66 -7.23 20.77 4.72
C ALA A 66 -5.69 20.72 4.66
N ALA A 67 -5.01 21.68 5.30
CA ALA A 67 -3.54 21.68 5.37
C ALA A 67 -2.98 20.46 6.12
N MET A 68 -3.64 20.02 7.21
CA MET A 68 -3.26 18.82 7.95
C MET A 68 -3.49 17.56 7.11
N ALA A 69 -4.56 17.50 6.34
CA ALA A 69 -4.82 16.38 5.41
C ALA A 69 -3.77 16.31 4.30
N GLU A 70 -3.40 17.45 3.71
CA GLU A 70 -2.34 17.52 2.69
C GLU A 70 -0.98 17.12 3.26
N ALA A 71 -0.64 17.58 4.46
CA ALA A 71 0.56 17.14 5.18
C ALA A 71 0.54 15.62 5.41
N GLY A 72 -0.62 15.02 5.66
CA GLY A 72 -0.78 13.58 5.79
C GLY A 72 -0.32 12.81 4.55
N VAL A 73 -0.74 13.26 3.37
CA VAL A 73 -0.31 12.68 2.10
C VAL A 73 1.18 12.91 1.85
N MET A 74 1.70 14.10 2.18
CA MET A 74 3.14 14.40 2.08
C MET A 74 3.98 13.45 2.94
N PHE A 75 3.61 13.24 4.21
CA PHE A 75 4.34 12.33 5.10
C PHE A 75 4.18 10.86 4.70
N LEU A 76 3.02 10.47 4.16
CA LEU A 76 2.83 9.15 3.58
C LEU A 76 3.83 8.90 2.45
N LEU A 77 3.95 9.84 1.51
CA LEU A 77 4.86 9.73 0.36
C LEU A 77 6.34 9.89 0.76
N PHE A 78 6.64 10.73 1.74
CA PHE A 78 7.99 10.80 2.30
C PHE A 78 8.41 9.45 2.90
N ASN A 79 7.55 8.84 3.71
CA ASN A 79 7.82 7.52 4.27
C ASN A 79 7.95 6.45 3.18
N LEU A 80 7.13 6.52 2.13
CA LEU A 80 7.29 5.67 0.95
C LEU A 80 8.70 5.86 0.35
N GLY A 81 9.13 7.11 0.15
CA GLY A 81 10.47 7.45 -0.33
C GLY A 81 11.59 6.83 0.50
N LEU A 82 11.45 6.80 1.84
CA LEU A 82 12.42 6.16 2.74
C LEU A 82 12.58 4.65 2.50
N HIS A 83 11.56 3.98 1.95
CA HIS A 83 11.65 2.56 1.60
C HIS A 83 12.33 2.30 0.24
N PHE A 84 12.56 3.36 -0.54
CA PHE A 84 13.18 3.30 -1.87
C PHE A 84 14.71 3.35 -1.80
N SER A 85 15.33 2.28 -1.29
CA SER A 85 16.77 2.09 -1.39
C SER A 85 17.16 1.63 -2.80
N LEU A 86 17.98 2.42 -3.50
CA LEU A 86 18.46 2.08 -4.84
C LEU A 86 19.28 0.79 -4.83
N GLY A 87 20.01 0.52 -3.76
CA GLY A 87 20.75 -0.73 -3.57
C GLY A 87 19.84 -1.95 -3.55
N ARG A 88 18.73 -1.89 -2.80
CA ARG A 88 17.74 -2.98 -2.71
C ARG A 88 16.99 -3.18 -4.03
N ILE A 89 16.57 -2.08 -4.67
CA ILE A 89 15.91 -2.15 -5.99
C ILE A 89 16.82 -2.81 -7.01
N ARG A 90 18.11 -2.49 -7.01
CA ARG A 90 19.08 -3.08 -7.95
C ARG A 90 19.30 -4.56 -7.67
N ALA A 91 19.34 -4.98 -6.41
CA ALA A 91 19.51 -6.38 -6.02
C ALA A 91 18.30 -7.26 -6.42
N GLU A 92 17.08 -6.72 -6.34
CA GLU A 92 15.82 -7.41 -6.60
C GLU A 92 15.18 -7.00 -7.93
N ALA A 93 15.91 -6.30 -8.80
CA ALA A 93 15.39 -5.69 -10.03
C ALA A 93 14.62 -6.66 -10.94
N GLY A 94 15.09 -7.90 -11.06
CA GLY A 94 14.43 -8.93 -11.86
C GLY A 94 13.00 -9.23 -11.38
N ASN A 95 12.81 -9.38 -10.07
CA ASN A 95 11.49 -9.65 -9.48
C ASN A 95 10.60 -8.40 -9.47
N ILE A 96 11.16 -7.25 -9.10
CA ILE A 96 10.42 -5.98 -9.01
C ILE A 96 9.91 -5.59 -10.40
N PHE A 97 10.80 -5.49 -11.40
CA PHE A 97 10.44 -5.04 -12.74
C PHE A 97 9.90 -6.15 -13.64
N GLY A 98 10.15 -7.43 -13.33
CA GLY A 98 9.55 -8.56 -14.02
C GLY A 98 8.13 -8.84 -13.51
N PHE A 99 8.00 -9.40 -12.32
CA PHE A 99 6.71 -9.80 -11.78
C PHE A 99 5.83 -8.60 -11.42
N GLY A 100 6.41 -7.54 -10.81
CA GLY A 100 5.66 -6.34 -10.45
C GLY A 100 5.06 -5.62 -11.65
N SER A 101 5.84 -5.44 -12.74
CA SER A 101 5.32 -4.81 -13.96
C SER A 101 4.26 -5.67 -14.65
N LEU A 102 4.46 -6.99 -14.72
CA LEU A 102 3.47 -7.91 -15.28
C LEU A 102 2.15 -7.82 -14.53
N GLN A 103 2.17 -7.90 -13.19
CA GLN A 103 0.97 -7.78 -12.37
C GLN A 103 0.28 -6.42 -12.58
N MET A 104 1.05 -5.34 -12.58
CA MET A 104 0.50 -3.98 -12.72
C MET A 104 -0.12 -3.76 -14.11
N LEU A 105 0.52 -4.27 -15.17
CA LEU A 105 -0.02 -4.19 -16.54
C LEU A 105 -1.27 -5.06 -16.71
N VAL A 106 -1.28 -6.26 -16.14
CA VAL A 106 -2.43 -7.17 -16.22
C VAL A 106 -3.60 -6.61 -15.42
N ALA A 107 -3.41 -6.26 -14.15
CA ALA A 107 -4.49 -5.79 -13.31
C ALA A 107 -4.91 -4.36 -13.68
N GLY A 108 -3.96 -3.41 -13.74
CA GLY A 108 -4.25 -2.01 -14.08
C GLY A 108 -4.78 -1.85 -15.49
N GLY A 109 -4.20 -2.57 -16.46
CA GLY A 109 -4.66 -2.56 -17.85
C GLY A 109 -6.07 -3.15 -18.02
N ALA A 110 -6.41 -4.23 -17.29
CA ALA A 110 -7.74 -4.80 -17.32
C ALA A 110 -8.80 -3.84 -16.74
N PHE A 111 -8.52 -3.18 -15.61
CA PHE A 111 -9.43 -2.16 -15.06
C PHE A 111 -9.51 -0.93 -15.97
N ALA A 112 -8.40 -0.47 -16.55
CA ALA A 112 -8.41 0.64 -17.50
C ALA A 112 -9.23 0.29 -18.75
N GLY A 113 -9.06 -0.89 -19.30
CA GLY A 113 -9.87 -1.40 -20.41
C GLY A 113 -11.35 -1.51 -20.06
N LEU A 114 -11.67 -1.97 -18.85
CA LEU A 114 -13.05 -2.05 -18.36
C LEU A 114 -13.69 -0.65 -18.28
N PHE A 115 -13.01 0.34 -17.69
CA PHE A 115 -13.51 1.70 -17.59
C PHE A 115 -13.67 2.34 -18.97
N ALA A 116 -12.73 2.13 -19.89
CA ALA A 116 -12.83 2.60 -21.27
C ALA A 116 -14.01 1.94 -22.01
N ALA A 117 -14.26 0.64 -21.78
CA ALA A 117 -15.40 -0.07 -22.36
C ALA A 117 -16.76 0.44 -21.85
N PHE A 118 -16.81 0.97 -20.62
CA PHE A 118 -17.98 1.68 -20.09
C PHE A 118 -18.10 3.13 -20.58
N GLY A 119 -17.24 3.57 -21.50
CA GLY A 119 -17.30 4.91 -22.10
C GLY A 119 -16.75 6.04 -21.23
N LEU A 120 -15.99 5.71 -20.17
CA LEU A 120 -15.35 6.72 -19.34
C LEU A 120 -14.19 7.41 -20.09
N PRO A 121 -13.91 8.68 -19.81
CA PRO A 121 -12.79 9.39 -20.42
C PRO A 121 -11.48 8.61 -20.29
N LEU A 122 -10.69 8.55 -21.37
CA LEU A 122 -9.45 7.76 -21.39
C LEU A 122 -8.48 8.11 -20.25
N ALA A 123 -8.38 9.41 -19.91
CA ALA A 123 -7.55 9.87 -18.81
C ALA A 123 -8.01 9.28 -17.46
N PHE A 124 -9.32 9.28 -17.18
CA PHE A 124 -9.89 8.64 -16.01
C PHE A 124 -9.67 7.13 -16.06
N ALA A 125 -10.00 6.50 -17.19
CA ALA A 125 -9.88 5.05 -17.36
C ALA A 125 -8.46 4.56 -17.07
N VAL A 126 -7.45 5.25 -17.57
CA VAL A 126 -6.03 4.91 -17.32
C VAL A 126 -5.67 5.15 -15.85
N ILE A 127 -5.88 6.36 -15.32
CA ILE A 127 -5.43 6.69 -13.96
C ILE A 127 -6.19 5.86 -12.93
N ALA A 128 -7.52 5.85 -12.98
CA ALA A 128 -8.34 5.09 -12.04
C ALA A 128 -8.16 3.57 -12.23
N GLY A 129 -8.03 3.08 -13.47
CA GLY A 129 -7.81 1.68 -13.75
C GLY A 129 -6.50 1.16 -13.18
N PHE A 130 -5.40 1.86 -13.42
CA PHE A 130 -4.13 1.50 -12.80
C PHE A 130 -4.13 1.72 -11.29
N ALA A 131 -4.85 2.73 -10.77
CA ALA A 131 -5.05 2.90 -9.33
C ALA A 131 -5.77 1.69 -8.71
N MET A 132 -6.78 1.10 -9.38
CA MET A 132 -7.42 -0.15 -8.95
C MET A 132 -6.45 -1.35 -9.00
N GLY A 133 -5.43 -1.31 -9.86
CA GLY A 133 -4.36 -2.30 -9.91
C GLY A 133 -3.45 -2.31 -8.67
N LEU A 134 -3.33 -1.18 -7.95
CA LEU A 134 -2.51 -1.04 -6.73
C LEU A 134 -3.11 -1.83 -5.55
N SER A 135 -2.26 -2.36 -4.69
CA SER A 135 -2.64 -3.04 -3.45
C SER A 135 -2.02 -2.34 -2.25
N SER A 136 -2.64 -2.42 -1.07
CA SER A 136 -2.14 -1.78 0.14
C SER A 136 -0.88 -2.44 0.68
N THR A 137 0.24 -1.72 0.64
CA THR A 137 1.52 -2.17 1.19
C THR A 137 1.41 -2.42 2.70
N ALA A 138 0.76 -1.52 3.44
CA ALA A 138 0.64 -1.62 4.89
C ALA A 138 -0.16 -2.87 5.33
N VAL A 139 -1.29 -3.16 4.66
CA VAL A 139 -2.13 -4.32 5.00
C VAL A 139 -1.45 -5.63 4.62
N VAL A 140 -0.87 -5.71 3.42
CA VAL A 140 -0.20 -6.94 2.95
C VAL A 140 1.01 -7.28 3.79
N ILE A 141 1.91 -6.31 4.03
CA ILE A 141 3.11 -6.55 4.85
C ILE A 141 2.73 -6.88 6.29
N GLY A 142 1.70 -6.23 6.85
CA GLY A 142 1.16 -6.57 8.17
C GLY A 142 0.73 -8.04 8.25
N LEU A 143 -0.07 -8.52 7.30
CA LEU A 143 -0.54 -9.90 7.24
C LEU A 143 0.60 -10.91 7.02
N VAL A 144 1.56 -10.58 6.15
CA VAL A 144 2.73 -11.42 5.89
C VAL A 144 3.59 -11.56 7.15
N ARG A 145 3.78 -10.45 7.90
CA ARG A 145 4.51 -10.42 9.17
C ARG A 145 3.81 -11.21 10.26
N GLU A 146 2.51 -11.00 10.45
CA GLU A 146 1.70 -11.77 11.43
C GLU A 146 1.77 -13.28 11.19
N ARG A 147 1.99 -13.70 9.93
CA ARG A 147 2.08 -15.10 9.53
C ARG A 147 3.51 -15.64 9.49
N GLY A 148 4.52 -14.84 9.81
CA GLY A 148 5.93 -15.23 9.69
C GLY A 148 6.35 -15.62 8.26
N GLN A 149 5.70 -15.01 7.24
CA GLN A 149 5.91 -15.32 5.83
C GLN A 149 6.79 -14.30 5.09
N GLU A 150 7.46 -13.39 5.81
CA GLU A 150 8.24 -12.29 5.20
C GLU A 150 9.30 -12.79 4.21
N ASP A 151 9.99 -13.85 4.57
CA ASP A 151 11.06 -14.45 3.76
C ASP A 151 10.60 -15.64 2.89
N CYS A 152 9.33 -16.05 2.98
CA CYS A 152 8.78 -17.11 2.16
C CYS A 152 8.54 -16.63 0.71
N PRO A 153 8.45 -17.54 -0.28
CA PRO A 153 8.26 -17.16 -1.68
C PRO A 153 7.10 -16.20 -1.91
N VAL A 154 5.93 -16.48 -1.31
CA VAL A 154 4.74 -15.61 -1.42
C VAL A 154 4.98 -14.23 -0.81
N GLY A 155 5.61 -14.16 0.37
CA GLY A 155 5.92 -12.88 1.03
C GLY A 155 6.93 -12.06 0.24
N ARG A 156 7.99 -12.68 -0.27
CA ARG A 156 9.01 -12.02 -1.11
C ARG A 156 8.44 -11.50 -2.42
N ALA A 157 7.61 -12.32 -3.09
CA ALA A 157 6.93 -11.90 -4.31
C ALA A 157 5.95 -10.74 -4.06
N ALA A 158 5.16 -10.84 -2.98
CA ALA A 158 4.28 -9.74 -2.59
C ALA A 158 5.07 -8.45 -2.35
N GLN A 159 6.20 -8.51 -1.63
CA GLN A 159 7.06 -7.34 -1.41
C GLN A 159 7.60 -6.76 -2.72
N SER A 160 8.08 -7.61 -3.64
CA SER A 160 8.59 -7.15 -4.94
C SER A 160 7.51 -6.48 -5.80
N ILE A 161 6.29 -7.06 -5.83
CA ILE A 161 5.14 -6.48 -6.53
C ILE A 161 4.75 -5.13 -5.90
N LEU A 162 4.66 -5.06 -4.57
CA LEU A 162 4.30 -3.83 -3.87
C LEU A 162 5.31 -2.71 -4.11
N ILE A 163 6.62 -3.00 -4.11
CA ILE A 163 7.65 -2.02 -4.46
C ILE A 163 7.42 -1.47 -5.87
N PHE A 164 7.09 -2.32 -6.85
CA PHE A 164 6.77 -1.84 -8.20
C PHE A 164 5.48 -1.01 -8.23
N GLN A 165 4.45 -1.44 -7.51
CA GLN A 165 3.20 -0.69 -7.39
C GLN A 165 3.41 0.69 -6.76
N ASP A 166 4.30 0.81 -5.78
CA ASP A 166 4.66 2.08 -5.17
C ASP A 166 5.34 3.02 -6.19
N ILE A 167 6.22 2.49 -7.08
CA ILE A 167 6.77 3.25 -8.21
C ILE A 167 5.65 3.69 -9.16
N ALA A 168 4.75 2.77 -9.51
CA ALA A 168 3.64 3.06 -10.39
C ALA A 168 2.69 4.12 -9.80
N ALA A 169 2.44 4.08 -8.49
CA ALA A 169 1.62 5.08 -7.81
C ALA A 169 2.18 6.50 -7.96
N ILE A 170 3.52 6.65 -7.88
CA ILE A 170 4.19 7.94 -8.09
C ILE A 170 4.01 8.43 -9.52
N LEU A 171 4.19 7.53 -10.50
CA LEU A 171 3.98 7.88 -11.91
C LEU A 171 2.52 8.29 -12.17
N LEU A 172 1.55 7.62 -11.55
CA LEU A 172 0.14 7.98 -11.62
C LEU A 172 -0.15 9.35 -10.98
N LEU A 173 0.49 9.66 -9.84
CA LEU A 173 0.37 10.98 -9.20
C LEU A 173 0.95 12.10 -10.08
N VAL A 174 2.08 11.87 -10.75
CA VAL A 174 2.66 12.82 -11.72
C VAL A 174 1.71 13.01 -12.90
N ALA A 175 1.15 11.93 -13.44
CA ALA A 175 0.18 11.98 -14.52
C ALA A 175 -1.10 12.72 -14.12
N ALA A 176 -1.62 12.48 -12.92
CA ALA A 176 -2.78 13.19 -12.39
C ALA A 176 -2.51 14.69 -12.19
N GLY A 177 -1.30 15.05 -11.75
CA GLY A 177 -0.85 16.45 -11.65
C GLY A 177 -0.77 17.14 -13.00
N ALA A 178 -0.30 16.44 -14.05
CA ALA A 178 -0.28 16.97 -15.41
C ALA A 178 -1.68 17.23 -15.98
N LEU A 179 -2.68 16.41 -15.61
CA LEU A 179 -4.08 16.65 -15.98
C LEU A 179 -4.65 17.94 -15.36
N ALA A 180 -4.18 18.31 -14.17
CA ALA A 180 -4.65 19.49 -13.46
C ALA A 180 -4.24 20.81 -14.17
N SER A 181 -3.19 20.79 -15.01
CA SER A 181 -2.69 21.97 -15.71
C SER A 181 -3.54 22.38 -16.93
N GLY A 182 -4.44 21.51 -17.41
CA GLY A 182 -5.48 21.88 -18.41
C GLY A 182 -5.01 22.04 -19.86
N GLY A 183 -3.76 21.69 -20.17
CA GLY A 183 -3.21 21.78 -21.52
C GLY A 183 -3.30 20.49 -22.35
N ALA A 184 -2.58 20.45 -23.46
CA ALA A 184 -2.51 19.25 -24.30
C ALA A 184 -1.78 18.12 -23.56
N LEU A 185 -2.46 16.97 -23.36
CA LEU A 185 -2.03 15.88 -22.49
C LEU A 185 -0.59 15.40 -22.76
N LEU A 186 -0.21 15.17 -24.03
CA LEU A 186 1.10 14.63 -24.40
C LEU A 186 2.27 15.60 -24.13
N PRO A 187 2.21 16.90 -24.55
CA PRO A 187 3.26 17.85 -24.22
C PRO A 187 3.40 18.10 -22.71
N GLU A 188 2.28 18.14 -21.99
CA GLU A 188 2.30 18.37 -20.54
C GLU A 188 2.81 17.17 -19.75
N LEU A 189 2.44 15.94 -20.12
CA LEU A 189 3.06 14.74 -19.58
C LEU A 189 4.56 14.70 -19.86
N GLY A 190 4.99 15.11 -21.06
CA GLY A 190 6.41 15.21 -21.40
C GLY A 190 7.15 16.22 -20.54
N MET A 191 6.58 17.41 -20.35
CA MET A 191 7.16 18.47 -19.51
C MET A 191 7.14 18.07 -18.02
N ALA A 192 6.02 17.53 -17.51
CA ALA A 192 5.93 17.05 -16.14
C ALA A 192 6.92 15.89 -15.88
N GLY A 193 7.06 14.98 -16.83
CA GLY A 193 8.05 13.90 -16.78
C GLY A 193 9.49 14.42 -16.78
N ALA A 194 9.83 15.40 -17.62
CA ALA A 194 11.15 16.03 -17.64
C ALA A 194 11.47 16.75 -16.33
N LYS A 195 10.51 17.52 -15.79
CA LYS A 195 10.66 18.18 -14.48
C LYS A 195 10.81 17.16 -13.34
N ALA A 196 10.00 16.07 -13.34
CA ALA A 196 10.09 15.00 -12.35
C ALA A 196 11.44 14.30 -12.42
N LEU A 197 11.96 14.03 -13.62
CA LEU A 197 13.28 13.43 -13.83
C LEU A 197 14.41 14.37 -13.34
N ALA A 198 14.30 15.67 -13.61
CA ALA A 198 15.25 16.65 -13.10
C ALA A 198 15.21 16.73 -11.57
N ALA A 199 14.03 16.76 -10.96
CA ALA A 199 13.85 16.75 -9.53
C ALA A 199 14.40 15.44 -8.89
N PHE A 200 14.19 14.30 -9.54
CA PHE A 200 14.78 13.03 -9.15
C PHE A 200 16.32 13.07 -9.19
N ALA A 201 16.91 13.57 -10.26
CA ALA A 201 18.36 13.70 -10.38
C ALA A 201 18.93 14.61 -9.27
N ILE A 202 18.26 15.73 -8.97
CA ILE A 202 18.64 16.63 -7.87
C ILE A 202 18.54 15.89 -6.51
N ALA A 203 17.47 15.14 -6.28
CA ALA A 203 17.30 14.37 -5.04
C ALA A 203 18.39 13.31 -4.87
N VAL A 204 18.77 12.61 -5.94
CA VAL A 204 19.90 11.63 -5.92
C VAL A 204 21.23 12.33 -5.65
N LEU A 205 21.48 13.49 -6.24
CA LEU A 205 22.68 14.28 -5.95
C LEU A 205 22.72 14.75 -4.49
N PHE A 206 21.59 15.22 -3.98
CA PHE A 206 21.43 15.60 -2.58
C PHE A 206 21.69 14.40 -1.66
N ALA A 207 21.09 13.24 -1.96
CA ALA A 207 21.30 12.00 -1.24
C ALA A 207 22.78 11.64 -1.15
N ARG A 208 23.46 11.70 -2.28
CA ARG A 208 24.87 11.27 -2.40
C ARG A 208 25.87 12.20 -1.71
N TYR A 209 25.64 13.51 -1.76
CA TYR A 209 26.65 14.49 -1.34
C TYR A 209 26.29 15.26 -0.07
N LEU A 210 25.03 15.39 0.26
CA LEU A 210 24.59 16.30 1.33
C LEU A 210 23.98 15.56 2.53
N THR A 211 23.31 14.43 2.33
CA THR A 211 22.60 13.73 3.41
C THR A 211 23.53 13.25 4.51
N GLU A 212 24.61 12.54 4.16
CA GLU A 212 25.58 12.03 5.14
C GLU A 212 26.29 13.14 5.96
N PRO A 213 26.88 14.20 5.35
CA PRO A 213 27.50 15.27 6.12
C PRO A 213 26.50 16.07 6.96
N LEU A 214 25.28 16.30 6.45
CA LEU A 214 24.22 16.99 7.18
C LEU A 214 23.85 16.22 8.45
N PHE A 215 23.50 14.94 8.31
CA PHE A 215 23.17 14.11 9.47
C PHE A 215 24.38 13.85 10.38
N GLY A 216 25.60 13.80 9.84
CA GLY A 216 26.83 13.72 10.64
C GLY A 216 27.05 14.95 11.51
N LEU A 217 26.69 16.15 11.03
CA LEU A 217 26.71 17.37 11.82
C LEU A 217 25.62 17.34 12.92
N ILE A 218 24.41 16.91 12.57
CA ILE A 218 23.27 16.79 13.49
C ILE A 218 23.54 15.76 14.59
N ALA A 219 24.17 14.64 14.23
CA ALA A 219 24.56 13.61 15.20
C ALA A 219 25.50 14.13 16.31
N ARG A 220 26.29 15.15 16.02
CA ARG A 220 27.14 15.81 17.03
C ARG A 220 26.33 16.66 18.03
N ALA A 221 25.13 17.13 17.64
CA ALA A 221 24.25 17.87 18.55
C ALA A 221 23.54 16.94 19.56
N GLY A 222 23.41 15.64 19.26
CA GLY A 222 23.05 14.58 20.22
C GLY A 222 21.63 14.58 20.76
N THR A 223 20.71 15.37 20.21
CA THR A 223 19.32 15.45 20.69
C THR A 223 18.31 14.88 19.69
N THR A 224 17.30 14.16 20.17
CA THR A 224 16.23 13.56 19.37
C THR A 224 15.43 14.63 18.64
N GLU A 225 15.21 15.79 19.28
CA GLU A 225 14.44 16.90 18.73
C GLU A 225 15.04 17.45 17.42
N VAL A 226 16.39 17.51 17.35
CA VAL A 226 17.06 18.00 16.14
C VAL A 226 16.92 17.01 14.99
N TYR A 227 16.92 15.69 15.26
CA TYR A 227 16.66 14.68 14.23
C TYR A 227 15.24 14.78 13.71
N THR A 228 14.24 14.87 14.60
CA THR A 228 12.83 15.04 14.25
C THR A 228 12.63 16.29 13.40
N ALA A 229 13.15 17.45 13.87
CA ALA A 229 13.06 18.72 13.15
C ALA A 229 13.71 18.63 11.75
N THR A 230 14.85 17.96 11.65
CA THR A 230 15.53 17.78 10.35
C THR A 230 14.72 16.90 9.41
N ALA A 231 14.16 15.81 9.89
CA ALA A 231 13.34 14.92 9.09
C ALA A 231 12.10 15.66 8.55
N LEU A 232 11.42 16.41 9.41
CA LEU A 232 10.28 17.26 9.03
C LEU A 232 10.71 18.34 8.03
N PHE A 233 11.84 19.01 8.27
CA PHE A 233 12.37 20.03 7.37
C PHE A 233 12.67 19.46 5.99
N ILE A 234 13.31 18.30 5.88
CA ILE A 234 13.62 17.68 4.58
C ILE A 234 12.31 17.35 3.84
N ALA A 235 11.30 16.76 4.52
CA ALA A 235 10.02 16.43 3.91
C ALA A 235 9.31 17.68 3.37
N LEU A 236 9.18 18.71 4.20
CA LEU A 236 8.48 19.95 3.86
C LEU A 236 9.25 20.79 2.83
N ALA A 237 10.58 20.92 2.98
CA ALA A 237 11.42 21.69 2.07
C ALA A 237 11.47 21.07 0.66
N ALA A 238 11.57 19.73 0.58
CA ALA A 238 11.52 19.03 -0.70
C ALA A 238 10.15 19.20 -1.37
N GLY A 239 9.05 19.09 -0.62
CA GLY A 239 7.71 19.39 -1.10
C GLY A 239 7.58 20.83 -1.61
N TRP A 240 8.00 21.80 -0.80
CA TRP A 240 7.98 23.20 -1.17
C TRP A 240 8.79 23.48 -2.44
N ALA A 241 10.01 22.95 -2.53
CA ALA A 241 10.89 23.16 -3.69
C ALA A 241 10.29 22.62 -5.00
N THR A 242 9.66 21.45 -4.97
CA THR A 242 8.96 20.88 -6.13
C THR A 242 7.70 21.67 -6.47
N GLY A 243 6.94 22.13 -5.46
CA GLY A 243 5.81 23.02 -5.64
C GLY A 243 6.19 24.31 -6.38
N MET A 244 7.30 24.94 -6.00
CA MET A 244 7.85 26.11 -6.69
C MET A 244 8.25 25.81 -8.15
N ALA A 245 8.64 24.56 -8.47
CA ALA A 245 8.93 24.12 -9.83
C ALA A 245 7.66 23.76 -10.64
N GLY A 246 6.46 23.91 -10.04
CA GLY A 246 5.18 23.56 -10.66
C GLY A 246 4.90 22.06 -10.68
N LEU A 247 5.52 21.31 -9.77
CA LEU A 247 5.21 19.90 -9.49
C LEU A 247 4.40 19.78 -8.19
N SER A 248 3.86 18.60 -7.91
CA SER A 248 3.12 18.38 -6.67
C SER A 248 4.04 18.40 -5.43
N LEU A 249 3.53 18.94 -4.33
CA LEU A 249 4.17 18.92 -3.01
C LEU A 249 4.48 17.47 -2.57
N THR A 250 3.57 16.56 -2.88
CA THR A 250 3.64 15.14 -2.54
C THR A 250 4.78 14.41 -3.26
N LEU A 251 5.03 14.73 -4.53
CA LEU A 251 6.20 14.23 -5.26
C LEU A 251 7.50 14.69 -4.61
N GLY A 252 7.57 15.95 -4.19
CA GLY A 252 8.75 16.48 -3.50
C GLY A 252 9.01 15.77 -2.18
N ALA A 253 7.98 15.54 -1.38
CA ALA A 253 8.11 14.78 -0.14
C ALA A 253 8.64 13.36 -0.40
N PHE A 254 8.15 12.66 -1.43
CA PHE A 254 8.69 11.37 -1.84
C PHE A 254 10.18 11.44 -2.21
N LEU A 255 10.57 12.42 -3.02
CA LEU A 255 11.96 12.62 -3.41
C LEU A 255 12.87 12.96 -2.20
N GLY A 256 12.35 13.73 -1.25
CA GLY A 256 13.02 14.01 0.03
C GLY A 256 13.25 12.73 0.86
N GLY A 257 12.24 11.86 0.93
CA GLY A 257 12.36 10.55 1.60
C GLY A 257 13.39 9.65 0.92
N MET A 258 13.37 9.59 -0.40
CA MET A 258 14.33 8.82 -1.19
C MET A 258 15.77 9.35 -1.03
N ALA A 259 15.96 10.67 -0.87
CA ALA A 259 17.27 11.24 -0.61
C ALA A 259 17.89 10.79 0.73
N VAL A 260 17.07 10.31 1.67
CA VAL A 260 17.50 9.78 2.97
C VAL A 260 17.55 8.24 2.96
N ALA A 261 16.91 7.57 2.00
CA ALA A 261 16.69 6.13 1.97
C ALA A 261 17.95 5.25 2.07
N ASP A 262 19.05 5.66 1.44
CA ASP A 262 20.32 4.94 1.44
C ASP A 262 21.29 5.42 2.55
N SER A 263 20.86 6.38 3.39
CA SER A 263 21.69 6.87 4.51
C SER A 263 21.64 5.92 5.72
N ARG A 264 22.68 5.93 6.54
CA ARG A 264 22.72 5.21 7.83
C ARG A 264 21.67 5.72 8.82
N TYR A 265 21.12 6.90 8.60
CA TYR A 265 20.14 7.57 9.46
C TYR A 265 18.69 7.26 9.08
N ARG A 266 18.46 6.47 8.01
CA ARG A 266 17.14 6.13 7.49
C ARG A 266 16.18 5.63 8.58
N ILE A 267 16.62 4.66 9.40
CA ILE A 267 15.77 4.03 10.42
C ILE A 267 15.34 5.06 11.47
N LEU A 268 16.29 5.92 11.88
CA LEU A 268 16.01 6.98 12.85
C LEU A 268 14.99 7.98 12.28
N VAL A 269 15.23 8.47 11.06
CA VAL A 269 14.29 9.38 10.37
C VAL A 269 12.93 8.75 10.20
N GLN A 270 12.86 7.46 9.84
CA GLN A 270 11.61 6.73 9.70
C GLN A 270 10.83 6.68 11.03
N THR A 271 11.52 6.34 12.13
CA THR A 271 10.90 6.29 13.47
C THR A 271 10.29 7.64 13.87
N GLU A 272 11.02 8.73 13.62
CA GLU A 272 10.57 10.08 13.94
C GLU A 272 9.37 10.53 13.07
N ILE A 273 9.39 10.19 11.78
CA ILE A 273 8.31 10.58 10.85
C ILE A 273 7.06 9.73 11.03
N ASP A 274 7.16 8.48 11.46
CA ASP A 274 6.00 7.57 11.56
C ASP A 274 4.91 8.11 12.50
N ALA A 275 5.28 8.79 13.59
CA ALA A 275 4.30 9.40 14.50
C ALA A 275 3.51 10.53 13.81
N PHE A 276 4.20 11.41 13.08
CA PHE A 276 3.59 12.52 12.34
C PHE A 276 2.75 12.01 11.17
N ARG A 277 3.28 11.02 10.44
CA ARG A 277 2.54 10.36 9.37
C ARG A 277 1.21 9.81 9.87
N GLY A 278 1.21 9.05 10.96
CA GLY A 278 -0.02 8.47 11.52
C GLY A 278 -1.04 9.54 11.91
N LEU A 279 -0.57 10.61 12.55
CA LEU A 279 -1.38 11.74 12.96
C LEU A 279 -2.04 12.45 11.75
N PHE A 280 -1.24 12.93 10.81
CA PHE A 280 -1.73 13.71 9.67
C PHE A 280 -2.51 12.86 8.67
N LEU A 281 -2.14 11.59 8.52
CA LEU A 281 -2.86 10.65 7.65
C LEU A 281 -4.30 10.40 8.13
N SER A 282 -4.55 10.47 9.45
CA SER A 282 -5.91 10.39 9.98
C SER A 282 -6.79 11.54 9.46
N PHE A 283 -6.26 12.77 9.42
CA PHE A 283 -6.99 13.93 8.86
C PHE A 283 -7.31 13.72 7.38
N PHE A 284 -6.34 13.21 6.60
CA PHE A 284 -6.57 12.93 5.19
C PHE A 284 -7.72 11.93 4.98
N PHE A 285 -7.67 10.76 5.62
CA PHE A 285 -8.70 9.75 5.43
C PHE A 285 -10.06 10.15 6.00
N ILE A 286 -10.10 10.89 7.13
CA ILE A 286 -11.34 11.46 7.63
C ILE A 286 -11.91 12.47 6.61
N SER A 287 -11.07 13.35 6.04
CA SER A 287 -11.49 14.30 5.00
C SER A 287 -12.00 13.62 3.73
N VAL A 288 -11.36 12.55 3.28
CA VAL A 288 -11.88 11.72 2.18
C VAL A 288 -13.24 11.13 2.54
N GLY A 289 -13.39 10.60 3.75
CA GLY A 289 -14.68 10.10 4.25
C GLY A 289 -15.76 11.17 4.31
N LEU A 290 -15.43 12.40 4.78
CA LEU A 290 -16.32 13.55 4.82
C LEU A 290 -16.79 14.00 3.42
N SER A 291 -15.96 13.82 2.39
CA SER A 291 -16.31 14.17 1.00
C SER A 291 -17.31 13.21 0.35
N ILE A 292 -17.52 12.03 0.94
CA ILE A 292 -18.50 11.06 0.45
C ILE A 292 -19.89 11.48 0.92
N ASN A 293 -20.82 11.66 -0.03
CA ASN A 293 -22.21 11.90 0.28
C ASN A 293 -22.90 10.56 0.65
N PRO A 294 -23.36 10.37 1.89
CA PRO A 294 -23.99 9.12 2.31
C PRO A 294 -25.29 8.80 1.56
N ALA A 295 -26.05 9.81 1.17
CA ALA A 295 -27.29 9.61 0.39
C ALA A 295 -26.99 8.86 -0.92
N LEU A 296 -25.92 9.24 -1.63
CA LEU A 296 -25.52 8.57 -2.87
C LEU A 296 -25.16 7.10 -2.63
N LEU A 297 -24.51 6.77 -1.51
CA LEU A 297 -24.16 5.38 -1.22
C LEU A 297 -25.36 4.53 -0.76
N ILE A 298 -26.31 5.14 -0.06
CA ILE A 298 -27.53 4.45 0.37
C ILE A 298 -28.45 4.21 -0.81
N GLU A 299 -28.64 5.19 -1.68
CA GLU A 299 -29.43 5.04 -2.91
C GLU A 299 -28.82 4.04 -3.88
N ASP A 300 -27.48 4.03 -3.99
CA ASP A 300 -26.72 3.20 -4.93
C ASP A 300 -25.98 2.03 -4.25
N TRP A 301 -26.49 1.50 -3.13
CA TRP A 301 -25.81 0.43 -2.40
C TRP A 301 -25.52 -0.80 -3.27
N LEU A 302 -26.36 -1.10 -4.27
CA LEU A 302 -26.11 -2.17 -5.24
C LEU A 302 -24.92 -1.88 -6.13
N LEU A 303 -24.72 -0.61 -6.53
CA LEU A 303 -23.54 -0.19 -7.27
C LEU A 303 -22.28 -0.38 -6.42
N VAL A 304 -22.31 0.09 -5.16
CA VAL A 304 -21.18 -0.06 -4.22
C VAL A 304 -20.82 -1.53 -4.01
N LEU A 305 -21.85 -2.37 -3.76
CA LEU A 305 -21.66 -3.80 -3.59
C LEU A 305 -21.10 -4.46 -4.85
N GLY A 306 -21.67 -4.13 -6.02
CA GLY A 306 -21.25 -4.65 -7.31
C GLY A 306 -19.82 -4.27 -7.64
N VAL A 307 -19.44 -2.99 -7.46
CA VAL A 307 -18.07 -2.50 -7.67
C VAL A 307 -17.10 -3.15 -6.68
N THR A 308 -17.50 -3.33 -5.41
CA THR A 308 -16.66 -4.00 -4.40
C THR A 308 -16.39 -5.47 -4.77
N ILE A 309 -17.44 -6.21 -5.13
CA ILE A 309 -17.31 -7.61 -5.55
C ILE A 309 -16.46 -7.70 -6.83
N ALA A 310 -16.74 -6.84 -7.82
CA ALA A 310 -15.99 -6.79 -9.06
C ALA A 310 -14.50 -6.48 -8.82
N LEU A 311 -14.20 -5.47 -7.98
CA LEU A 311 -12.84 -5.12 -7.62
C LEU A 311 -12.09 -6.33 -7.03
N ILE A 312 -12.67 -6.96 -6.00
CA ILE A 312 -12.01 -8.05 -5.29
C ILE A 312 -11.86 -9.28 -6.19
N THR A 313 -12.95 -9.72 -6.83
CA THR A 313 -12.95 -10.96 -7.62
C THR A 313 -12.09 -10.85 -8.87
N LEU A 314 -12.23 -9.74 -9.62
CA LEU A 314 -11.44 -9.51 -10.82
C LEU A 314 -9.96 -9.37 -10.46
N LYS A 315 -9.64 -8.60 -9.42
CA LYS A 315 -8.25 -8.40 -9.01
C LYS A 315 -7.61 -9.69 -8.46
N CYS A 316 -8.33 -10.48 -7.66
CA CYS A 316 -7.84 -11.80 -7.26
C CYS A 316 -7.54 -12.68 -8.49
N ALA A 317 -8.47 -12.77 -9.44
CA ALA A 317 -8.30 -13.57 -10.64
C ALA A 317 -7.13 -13.08 -11.51
N LEU A 318 -7.00 -11.78 -11.72
CA LEU A 318 -5.91 -11.18 -12.50
C LEU A 318 -4.54 -11.40 -11.85
N ASN A 319 -4.47 -11.29 -10.52
CA ASN A 319 -3.23 -11.55 -9.78
C ASN A 319 -2.85 -13.04 -9.81
N VAL A 320 -3.85 -13.95 -9.72
CA VAL A 320 -3.61 -15.39 -9.93
C VAL A 320 -3.08 -15.62 -11.33
N ALA A 321 -3.71 -15.05 -12.36
CA ALA A 321 -3.26 -15.17 -13.74
C ALA A 321 -1.83 -14.64 -13.93
N ALA A 322 -1.49 -13.50 -13.34
CA ALA A 322 -0.13 -12.96 -13.37
C ALA A 322 0.89 -13.90 -12.72
N GLY A 323 0.50 -14.56 -11.61
CA GLY A 323 1.34 -15.59 -10.97
C GLY A 323 1.59 -16.79 -11.87
N LEU A 324 0.54 -17.32 -12.50
CA LEU A 324 0.65 -18.45 -13.43
C LEU A 324 1.50 -18.11 -14.66
N VAL A 325 1.33 -16.91 -15.23
CA VAL A 325 2.17 -16.42 -16.34
C VAL A 325 3.63 -16.31 -15.91
N ASN A 326 3.88 -15.92 -14.68
CA ASN A 326 5.23 -15.86 -14.10
C ASN A 326 5.75 -17.24 -13.62
N ARG A 327 5.13 -18.33 -14.07
CA ARG A 327 5.51 -19.72 -13.78
C ARG A 327 5.50 -20.09 -12.28
N TRP A 328 4.56 -19.55 -11.55
CA TRP A 328 4.30 -19.97 -10.17
C TRP A 328 3.36 -21.17 -10.13
N SER A 329 3.49 -22.00 -9.10
CA SER A 329 2.53 -23.08 -8.83
C SER A 329 1.11 -22.53 -8.68
N VAL A 330 0.11 -23.35 -9.02
CA VAL A 330 -1.31 -22.96 -8.86
C VAL A 330 -1.62 -22.56 -7.42
N PRO A 331 -1.23 -23.33 -6.38
CA PRO A 331 -1.46 -22.94 -4.99
C PRO A 331 -0.75 -21.64 -4.60
N GLY A 332 0.49 -21.44 -5.02
CA GLY A 332 1.25 -20.21 -4.76
C GLY A 332 0.61 -19.00 -5.42
N SER A 333 0.17 -19.11 -6.67
CA SER A 333 -0.53 -18.07 -7.42
C SER A 333 -1.86 -17.67 -6.75
N ILE A 334 -2.64 -18.65 -6.26
CA ILE A 334 -3.90 -18.40 -5.52
C ILE A 334 -3.61 -17.67 -4.21
N GLN A 335 -2.63 -18.14 -3.43
CA GLN A 335 -2.30 -17.49 -2.16
C GLN A 335 -1.86 -16.04 -2.36
N LEU A 336 -0.99 -15.78 -3.35
CA LEU A 336 -0.53 -14.44 -3.70
C LEU A 336 -1.66 -13.56 -4.26
N GLY A 337 -2.51 -14.11 -5.15
CA GLY A 337 -3.60 -13.39 -5.78
C GLY A 337 -4.65 -12.90 -4.77
N PHE A 338 -5.02 -13.74 -3.81
CA PHE A 338 -5.94 -13.38 -2.74
C PHE A 338 -5.30 -12.46 -1.69
N LEU A 339 -3.99 -12.54 -1.48
CA LEU A 339 -3.26 -11.63 -0.61
C LEU A 339 -3.22 -10.20 -1.18
N LEU A 340 -3.15 -10.05 -2.50
CA LEU A 340 -3.09 -8.77 -3.22
C LEU A 340 -4.45 -8.32 -3.79
N GLY A 341 -5.56 -8.96 -3.42
CA GLY A 341 -6.88 -8.75 -4.01
C GLY A 341 -7.62 -7.47 -3.60
N GLN A 342 -7.09 -6.68 -2.66
CA GLN A 342 -7.68 -5.43 -2.17
C GLN A 342 -7.16 -4.21 -2.94
N GLY A 343 -7.87 -3.07 -2.76
CA GLY A 343 -7.39 -1.75 -3.21
C GLY A 343 -6.23 -1.23 -2.38
N SER A 344 -5.77 -0.02 -2.70
CA SER A 344 -4.66 0.67 -2.04
C SER A 344 -5.07 2.02 -1.49
N GLU A 345 -4.41 2.47 -0.42
CA GLU A 345 -4.47 3.84 0.07
C GLU A 345 -4.08 4.87 -0.99
N PHE A 346 -3.15 4.53 -1.89
CA PHE A 346 -2.77 5.42 -3.00
C PHE A 346 -3.89 5.58 -4.03
N ALA A 347 -4.72 4.57 -4.23
CA ALA A 347 -5.91 4.70 -5.06
C ALA A 347 -6.91 5.71 -4.47
N LEU A 348 -7.06 5.74 -3.13
CA LEU A 348 -7.87 6.76 -2.45
C LEU A 348 -7.29 8.16 -2.67
N VAL A 349 -5.97 8.34 -2.53
CA VAL A 349 -5.30 9.62 -2.80
C VAL A 349 -5.55 10.08 -4.24
N LEU A 350 -5.37 9.20 -5.22
CA LEU A 350 -5.56 9.51 -6.64
C LEU A 350 -7.01 9.90 -6.96
N LEU A 351 -7.99 9.15 -6.43
CA LEU A 351 -9.41 9.43 -6.64
C LEU A 351 -9.90 10.67 -5.88
N ALA A 352 -9.21 11.09 -4.80
CA ALA A 352 -9.50 12.32 -4.08
C ALA A 352 -8.98 13.58 -4.79
N LEU A 353 -8.07 13.45 -5.76
CA LEU A 353 -7.56 14.60 -6.52
C LEU A 353 -8.68 15.19 -7.39
N PRO A 354 -8.97 16.52 -7.30
CA PRO A 354 -10.04 17.14 -8.08
C PRO A 354 -9.89 16.94 -9.60
N ALA A 355 -8.66 16.92 -10.10
CA ALA A 355 -8.34 16.69 -11.52
C ALA A 355 -8.74 15.27 -12.00
N VAL A 356 -8.76 14.28 -11.11
CA VAL A 356 -9.16 12.91 -11.43
C VAL A 356 -10.65 12.73 -11.14
N ALA A 357 -11.11 13.15 -9.96
CA ALA A 357 -12.50 13.03 -9.54
C ALA A 357 -13.47 13.76 -10.50
N GLY A 358 -13.08 14.91 -11.01
CA GLY A 358 -13.89 15.70 -11.96
C GLY A 358 -14.05 15.09 -13.36
N LEU A 359 -13.32 13.99 -13.67
CA LEU A 359 -13.40 13.31 -14.97
C LEU A 359 -14.52 12.25 -15.04
N ALA A 360 -15.14 11.90 -13.91
CA ALA A 360 -16.17 10.89 -13.83
C ALA A 360 -17.35 11.38 -12.97
N GLU A 361 -18.48 10.67 -13.06
CA GLU A 361 -19.64 10.98 -12.23
C GLU A 361 -19.31 10.84 -10.73
N PRO A 362 -19.76 11.78 -9.89
CA PRO A 362 -19.51 11.72 -8.43
C PRO A 362 -19.96 10.41 -7.79
N ARG A 363 -21.06 9.82 -8.28
CA ARG A 363 -21.59 8.52 -7.83
C ARG A 363 -20.58 7.39 -8.04
N LEU A 364 -19.94 7.34 -9.20
CA LEU A 364 -18.95 6.31 -9.51
C LEU A 364 -17.68 6.49 -8.65
N VAL A 365 -17.20 7.73 -8.52
CA VAL A 365 -16.02 8.02 -7.68
C VAL A 365 -16.30 7.63 -6.22
N ALA A 366 -17.46 8.00 -5.67
CA ALA A 366 -17.87 7.62 -4.32
C ALA A 366 -17.96 6.09 -4.15
N ALA A 367 -18.54 5.38 -5.16
CA ALA A 367 -18.60 3.92 -5.13
C ALA A 367 -17.23 3.25 -5.19
N LEU A 368 -16.29 3.78 -5.99
CA LEU A 368 -14.91 3.29 -6.07
C LEU A 368 -14.17 3.51 -4.73
N VAL A 369 -14.29 4.69 -4.12
CA VAL A 369 -13.68 5.00 -2.82
C VAL A 369 -14.25 4.06 -1.74
N ALA A 370 -15.57 3.88 -1.69
CA ALA A 370 -16.22 2.96 -0.77
C ALA A 370 -15.78 1.50 -0.99
N ALA A 371 -15.70 1.07 -2.25
CA ALA A 371 -15.24 -0.28 -2.60
C ALA A 371 -13.79 -0.54 -2.14
N ILE A 372 -12.89 0.44 -2.32
CA ILE A 372 -11.52 0.34 -1.83
C ILE A 372 -11.51 0.21 -0.29
N ALA A 373 -12.27 1.07 0.42
CA ALA A 373 -12.34 1.04 1.89
C ALA A 373 -12.87 -0.32 2.40
N ILE A 374 -13.95 -0.83 1.80
CA ILE A 374 -14.51 -2.14 2.15
C ILE A 374 -13.49 -3.25 1.83
N SER A 375 -12.83 -3.19 0.67
CA SER A 375 -11.82 -4.19 0.29
C SER A 375 -10.65 -4.26 1.28
N LEU A 376 -10.19 -3.11 1.79
CA LEU A 376 -9.16 -3.03 2.84
C LEU A 376 -9.64 -3.68 4.15
N ALA A 377 -10.91 -3.46 4.52
CA ALA A 377 -11.49 -4.04 5.74
C ALA A 377 -11.60 -5.57 5.67
N VAL A 378 -11.99 -6.11 4.52
CA VAL A 378 -12.20 -7.56 4.35
C VAL A 378 -10.95 -8.33 3.92
N THR A 379 -9.82 -7.65 3.70
CA THR A 379 -8.56 -8.27 3.25
C THR A 379 -8.10 -9.47 4.09
N PRO A 380 -8.12 -9.42 5.44
CA PRO A 380 -7.71 -10.57 6.25
C PRO A 380 -8.55 -11.82 5.95
N ALA A 381 -9.86 -11.64 5.75
CA ALA A 381 -10.78 -12.74 5.42
C ALA A 381 -10.50 -13.31 4.02
N ILE A 382 -10.37 -12.44 3.01
CA ILE A 382 -10.06 -12.81 1.62
C ILE A 382 -8.74 -13.56 1.55
N SER A 383 -7.69 -13.02 2.15
CA SER A 383 -6.37 -13.65 2.18
C SER A 383 -6.38 -15.01 2.90
N ASN A 384 -7.20 -15.18 3.95
CA ASN A 384 -7.38 -16.47 4.61
C ASN A 384 -8.12 -17.48 3.72
N ILE A 385 -9.10 -17.04 2.93
CA ILE A 385 -9.79 -17.89 1.93
C ILE A 385 -8.76 -18.37 0.90
N GLY A 386 -7.94 -17.48 0.35
CA GLY A 386 -6.89 -17.85 -0.61
C GLY A 386 -5.90 -18.87 -0.05
N ARG A 387 -5.46 -18.68 1.21
CA ARG A 387 -4.58 -19.62 1.91
C ARG A 387 -5.22 -20.99 2.08
N LYS A 388 -6.47 -21.05 2.53
CA LYS A 388 -7.21 -22.32 2.69
C LYS A 388 -7.42 -23.03 1.36
N LEU A 389 -7.72 -22.28 0.29
CA LEU A 389 -7.90 -22.85 -1.04
C LEU A 389 -6.58 -23.40 -1.60
N ALA A 390 -5.49 -22.64 -1.46
CA ALA A 390 -4.15 -23.09 -1.81
C ALA A 390 -3.75 -24.36 -1.04
N GLY A 391 -4.02 -24.39 0.27
CA GLY A 391 -3.75 -25.55 1.11
C GLY A 391 -4.51 -26.80 0.68
N ARG A 392 -5.79 -26.66 0.29
CA ARG A 392 -6.58 -27.79 -0.22
C ARG A 392 -6.04 -28.35 -1.54
N LEU A 393 -5.53 -27.48 -2.41
CA LEU A 393 -4.95 -27.90 -3.68
C LEU A 393 -3.57 -28.57 -3.51
N ARG A 394 -2.80 -28.16 -2.48
CA ARG A 394 -1.55 -28.81 -2.11
C ARG A 394 -1.78 -30.18 -1.48
N ALA A 395 -2.77 -30.29 -0.58
CA ALA A 395 -3.04 -31.50 0.18
C ALA A 395 -3.40 -32.73 -0.69
N GLY A 396 -3.75 -32.55 -1.96
CA GLY A 396 -4.24 -33.62 -2.82
C GLY A 396 -5.57 -34.23 -2.33
N PRO A 397 -6.10 -35.27 -2.97
CA PRO A 397 -7.26 -35.99 -2.45
C PRO A 397 -6.92 -36.68 -1.12
N PRO A 398 -7.90 -36.81 -0.17
CA PRO A 398 -7.68 -37.40 1.14
C PRO A 398 -7.13 -38.82 1.12
N ASP A 399 -7.32 -39.53 0.01
CA ASP A 399 -6.87 -40.90 -0.23
C ASP A 399 -5.53 -41.02 -0.95
N ALA A 400 -4.88 -39.88 -1.30
CA ALA A 400 -3.50 -39.96 -1.71
C ALA A 400 -2.70 -40.48 -0.52
N LYS A 401 -2.43 -41.80 -0.50
CA LYS A 401 -1.51 -42.43 0.44
C LYS A 401 -0.36 -41.46 0.66
N LEU A 402 -0.11 -41.09 1.90
CA LEU A 402 1.07 -40.35 2.30
C LEU A 402 2.21 -40.94 1.46
N ALA A 403 2.74 -40.13 0.56
CA ALA A 403 3.80 -40.54 -0.36
C ALA A 403 5.10 -40.76 0.43
N GLY A 404 5.01 -41.52 1.55
CA GLY A 404 6.12 -41.87 2.41
C GLY A 404 7.10 -42.81 1.71
N ASP A 405 6.58 -43.77 0.97
CA ASP A 405 7.44 -44.80 0.37
C ASP A 405 7.91 -44.47 -1.04
N ASP A 406 7.27 -43.51 -1.77
CA ASP A 406 7.58 -43.22 -3.16
C ASP A 406 7.88 -41.71 -3.44
N ALA A 407 7.99 -40.86 -2.42
CA ALA A 407 8.34 -39.45 -2.65
C ALA A 407 9.82 -39.35 -3.08
N PRO A 408 10.11 -38.87 -4.30
CA PRO A 408 11.48 -38.83 -4.81
C PRO A 408 12.35 -37.78 -4.10
N VAL A 409 11.76 -36.85 -3.33
CA VAL A 409 12.47 -35.75 -2.70
C VAL A 409 12.05 -35.59 -1.25
N LEU A 410 13.04 -35.53 -0.36
CA LEU A 410 12.88 -35.21 1.05
C LEU A 410 13.41 -33.81 1.34
N ILE A 411 12.56 -32.93 1.90
CA ILE A 411 12.93 -31.57 2.30
C ILE A 411 13.14 -31.56 3.82
N ILE A 412 14.32 -31.17 4.28
CA ILE A 412 14.63 -31.04 5.69
C ILE A 412 14.57 -29.57 6.09
N GLY A 413 13.52 -29.19 6.86
CA GLY A 413 13.25 -27.83 7.32
C GLY A 413 12.36 -27.04 6.37
N MET A 414 11.28 -26.46 6.93
CA MET A 414 10.32 -25.60 6.20
C MET A 414 10.58 -24.12 6.43
N LEU A 415 11.86 -23.74 6.50
CA LEU A 415 12.36 -22.40 6.37
C LEU A 415 12.07 -21.83 4.95
N PRO A 416 12.29 -20.54 4.69
CA PRO A 416 12.02 -19.94 3.37
C PRO A 416 12.62 -20.73 2.20
N ALA A 417 13.82 -21.27 2.35
CA ALA A 417 14.47 -22.10 1.33
C ALA A 417 13.73 -23.43 1.09
N GLY A 418 13.33 -24.13 2.16
CA GLY A 418 12.56 -25.37 2.07
C GLY A 418 11.21 -25.15 1.38
N ARG A 419 10.50 -24.06 1.71
CA ARG A 419 9.25 -23.69 1.03
C ARG A 419 9.46 -23.34 -0.43
N ALA A 420 10.55 -22.64 -0.79
CA ALA A 420 10.86 -22.33 -2.16
C ALA A 420 11.15 -23.59 -2.98
N VAL A 421 11.83 -24.59 -2.38
CA VAL A 421 12.04 -25.90 -3.01
C VAL A 421 10.71 -26.64 -3.17
N ALA A 422 9.85 -26.64 -2.14
CA ALA A 422 8.53 -27.25 -2.21
C ALA A 422 7.67 -26.64 -3.33
N ASP A 423 7.60 -25.30 -3.41
CA ASP A 423 6.87 -24.60 -4.49
C ASP A 423 7.43 -24.95 -5.88
N ALA A 424 8.75 -25.09 -6.02
CA ALA A 424 9.40 -25.48 -7.29
C ALA A 424 9.10 -26.92 -7.66
N LEU A 425 9.04 -27.83 -6.70
CA LEU A 425 8.67 -29.23 -6.92
C LEU A 425 7.19 -29.34 -7.30
N GLU A 426 6.29 -28.62 -6.60
CA GLU A 426 4.88 -28.56 -6.92
C GLU A 426 4.63 -28.00 -8.34
N PHE A 427 5.41 -27.01 -8.75
CA PHE A 427 5.32 -26.45 -10.12
C PHE A 427 5.66 -27.50 -11.20
N ASN A 428 6.54 -28.44 -10.89
CA ASN A 428 6.99 -29.48 -11.84
C ASN A 428 6.27 -30.83 -11.60
N ASP A 429 5.19 -30.86 -10.80
CA ASP A 429 4.43 -32.06 -10.44
C ASP A 429 5.31 -33.16 -9.81
N ILE A 430 6.35 -32.77 -9.07
CA ILE A 430 7.25 -33.69 -8.37
C ILE A 430 6.79 -33.81 -6.92
N GLY A 431 6.47 -35.02 -6.48
CA GLY A 431 6.11 -35.33 -5.09
C GLY A 431 7.29 -35.09 -4.13
N TYR A 432 7.00 -34.60 -2.95
CA TYR A 432 7.98 -34.42 -1.88
C TYR A 432 7.38 -34.72 -0.51
N LEU A 433 8.24 -34.99 0.44
CA LEU A 433 7.94 -35.04 1.87
C LEU A 433 8.82 -34.01 2.58
N ALA A 434 8.24 -33.21 3.47
CA ALA A 434 9.01 -32.27 4.26
C ALA A 434 8.99 -32.64 5.76
N LEU A 435 10.13 -32.48 6.42
CA LEU A 435 10.27 -32.65 7.88
C LEU A 435 10.60 -31.29 8.51
N GLU A 436 9.88 -30.91 9.57
CA GLU A 436 10.14 -29.70 10.34
C GLU A 436 10.13 -30.03 11.85
N ALA A 437 11.20 -29.65 12.54
CA ALA A 437 11.36 -29.90 13.98
C ALA A 437 10.69 -28.83 14.85
N ASP A 438 10.73 -27.59 14.41
CA ASP A 438 10.13 -26.47 15.12
C ASP A 438 8.60 -26.50 15.04
N HIS A 439 7.93 -26.39 16.18
CA HIS A 439 6.47 -26.51 16.26
C HIS A 439 5.75 -25.38 15.51
N ASP A 440 6.20 -24.16 15.66
CA ASP A 440 5.53 -23.01 15.09
C ASP A 440 5.69 -22.98 13.56
N ARG A 441 6.88 -23.32 13.06
CA ARG A 441 7.15 -23.45 11.62
C ARG A 441 6.37 -24.61 11.01
N PHE A 442 6.28 -25.74 11.71
CA PHE A 442 5.45 -26.86 11.31
C PHE A 442 3.98 -26.42 11.17
N GLN A 443 3.42 -25.76 12.19
CA GLN A 443 2.04 -25.28 12.16
C GLN A 443 1.79 -24.26 11.03
N MET A 444 2.75 -23.36 10.79
CA MET A 444 2.67 -22.39 9.68
C MET A 444 2.70 -23.10 8.32
N ALA A 445 3.61 -24.05 8.11
CA ALA A 445 3.71 -24.79 6.87
C ALA A 445 2.47 -25.65 6.61
N LEU A 446 1.96 -26.33 7.66
CA LEU A 446 0.74 -27.11 7.59
C LEU A 446 -0.48 -26.23 7.26
N ALA A 447 -0.58 -25.03 7.88
CA ALA A 447 -1.64 -24.07 7.59
C ALA A 447 -1.60 -23.51 6.16
N ASP A 448 -0.41 -23.47 5.56
CA ASP A 448 -0.18 -23.10 4.16
C ASP A 448 -0.40 -24.29 3.21
N GLY A 449 -0.66 -25.49 3.75
CA GLY A 449 -1.01 -26.69 2.99
C GLY A 449 0.16 -27.48 2.43
N TYR A 450 1.38 -27.24 2.89
CA TYR A 450 2.53 -28.05 2.48
C TYR A 450 2.47 -29.46 3.05
N HIS A 451 3.02 -30.43 2.31
CA HIS A 451 3.19 -31.83 2.77
C HIS A 451 4.35 -31.88 3.77
N VAL A 452 4.04 -31.63 5.05
CA VAL A 452 5.04 -31.51 6.11
C VAL A 452 4.66 -32.40 7.30
N HIS A 453 5.67 -33.10 7.83
CA HIS A 453 5.57 -33.87 9.05
C HIS A 453 6.42 -33.23 10.15
N ARG A 454 5.91 -33.31 11.39
CA ARG A 454 6.69 -32.86 12.54
C ARG A 454 7.63 -33.96 12.96
N ALA A 455 8.91 -33.80 12.60
CA ALA A 455 9.95 -34.73 13.01
C ALA A 455 11.26 -33.96 13.21
N ASN A 456 12.09 -34.47 14.14
CA ASN A 456 13.45 -33.97 14.30
C ASN A 456 14.42 -34.81 13.46
N PRO A 457 14.93 -34.30 12.34
CA PRO A 457 15.83 -35.08 11.48
C PRO A 457 17.14 -35.51 12.14
N ALA A 458 17.52 -34.88 13.24
CA ALA A 458 18.69 -35.25 14.04
C ALA A 458 18.41 -36.39 15.05
N ASP A 459 17.13 -36.77 15.26
CA ASP A 459 16.78 -37.91 16.11
C ASP A 459 16.61 -39.15 15.21
N PRO A 460 17.47 -40.17 15.38
CA PRO A 460 17.37 -41.42 14.60
C PRO A 460 15.99 -42.06 14.62
N ARG A 461 15.25 -41.95 15.73
CA ARG A 461 13.89 -42.49 15.87
C ARG A 461 12.86 -41.84 14.95
N SER A 462 13.15 -40.63 14.45
CA SER A 462 12.28 -39.95 13.48
C SER A 462 12.29 -40.57 12.09
N TRP A 463 13.23 -41.49 11.83
CA TRP A 463 13.37 -42.20 10.55
C TRP A 463 12.71 -43.56 10.53
N ASP A 464 12.28 -44.07 11.73
CA ASP A 464 11.63 -45.37 11.91
C ASP A 464 10.08 -45.22 11.92
N ALA A 465 9.53 -44.01 11.88
CA ALA A 465 8.11 -43.68 11.93
C ALA A 465 7.56 -43.29 10.57
#